data_fc92a43a0c7b4119637a3579d032110e
#
_entry.id   fc92a43a0c7b4119637a3579d032110e
#
_cell.length_a   1.000
_cell.length_b   1.000
_cell.length_c   1.000
_cell.angle_alpha   90.00
_cell.angle_beta   90.00
_cell.angle_gamma   90.00
#
_symmetry.space_group_name_H-M   'P 1'
#
loop_
_entity.id
_entity.type
_entity.pdbx_description
1 polymer ?
#
loop_
_entity_poly.entity_id
_entity_poly.type
_entity_poly.pdbx_seq_one_letter_code
_entity_poly.pdbx_strand_id
1 'polypeptide(L)' 'MEFIKLVDTTNFFLFEHVKVLLAEENIPFQSKNTMDSSFNNFGSYEIYVPSNFETAAQKLIFDVNR' A
#
# COMPACT_ATOMS: atom_id res chain seq x y z
N MET A 1 2.36 12.17 -13.60
CA MET A 1 3.15 11.32 -12.72
C MET A 1 2.43 10.00 -12.53
N GLU A 2 3.15 8.92 -12.69
CA GLU A 2 2.55 7.60 -12.73
C GLU A 2 2.55 6.97 -11.36
N PHE A 3 1.42 6.37 -10.98
CA PHE A 3 1.32 5.63 -9.72
C PHE A 3 1.61 4.15 -9.99
N ILE A 4 2.37 3.55 -9.10
CA ILE A 4 2.70 2.13 -9.19
C ILE A 4 2.18 1.40 -7.97
N LYS A 5 1.89 0.12 -8.12
CA LYS A 5 1.42 -0.69 -7.00
C LYS A 5 2.59 -1.01 -6.09
N LEU A 6 2.49 -0.56 -4.85
CA LEU A 6 3.53 -0.78 -3.86
C LEU A 6 3.23 -2.01 -3.00
N VAL A 7 1.97 -2.17 -2.60
CA VAL A 7 1.55 -3.23 -1.70
C VAL A 7 0.31 -3.90 -2.24
N ASP A 8 0.27 -5.21 -2.13
CA ASP A 8 -0.90 -6.01 -2.47
C ASP A 8 -0.98 -7.12 -1.43
N THR A 9 -1.89 -6.98 -0.49
CA THR A 9 -1.94 -7.89 0.64
C THR A 9 -3.38 -8.13 1.08
N THR A 10 -3.60 -9.29 1.70
CA THR A 10 -4.88 -9.58 2.34
C THR A 10 -4.85 -9.29 3.83
N ASN A 11 -3.71 -8.87 4.35
CA ASN A 11 -3.54 -8.57 5.76
C ASN A 11 -3.94 -7.13 6.02
N PHE A 12 -5.08 -6.94 6.69
CA PHE A 12 -5.59 -5.61 6.97
C PHE A 12 -4.63 -4.80 7.83
N PHE A 13 -4.01 -5.44 8.81
CA PHE A 13 -3.12 -4.71 9.72
C PHE A 13 -1.88 -4.19 8.97
N LEU A 14 -1.32 -5.01 8.11
CA LEU A 14 -0.20 -4.56 7.29
C LEU A 14 -0.60 -3.39 6.40
N PHE A 15 -1.76 -3.48 5.78
CA PHE A 15 -2.29 -2.44 4.92
C PHE A 15 -2.39 -1.11 5.68
N GLU A 16 -3.01 -1.13 6.86
CA GLU A 16 -3.16 0.09 7.66
C GLU A 16 -1.83 0.61 8.15
N HIS A 17 -0.93 -0.29 8.52
CA HIS A 17 0.38 0.10 9.02
C HIS A 17 1.19 0.82 7.93
N VAL A 18 1.16 0.29 6.72
CA VAL A 18 1.88 0.90 5.61
C VAL A 18 1.33 2.29 5.32
N LYS A 19 0.00 2.45 5.38
CA LYS A 19 -0.60 3.76 5.14
C LYS A 19 -0.10 4.79 6.17
N VAL A 20 0.00 4.38 7.43
CA VAL A 20 0.50 5.26 8.48
C VAL A 20 1.96 5.65 8.21
N LEU A 21 2.78 4.67 7.84
CA LEU A 21 4.18 4.95 7.56
C LEU A 21 4.35 5.93 6.40
N LEU A 22 3.59 5.75 5.33
CA LEU A 22 3.66 6.65 4.19
C LEU A 22 3.22 8.06 4.57
N ALA A 23 2.17 8.16 5.38
CA ALA A 23 1.69 9.46 5.82
C ALA A 23 2.73 10.17 6.67
N GLU A 24 3.41 9.44 7.54
CA GLU A 24 4.42 10.02 8.41
C GLU A 24 5.61 10.55 7.62
N GLU A 25 5.90 9.93 6.49
CA GLU A 25 7.02 10.35 5.63
C GLU A 25 6.58 11.34 4.56
N ASN A 26 5.34 11.79 4.61
CA ASN A 26 4.80 12.74 3.64
C ASN A 26 4.85 12.19 2.21
N ILE A 27 4.73 10.89 2.07
CA ILE A 27 4.69 10.25 0.75
C ILE A 27 3.22 10.16 0.32
N PRO A 28 2.85 10.77 -0.81
CA PRO A 28 1.48 10.64 -1.29
C PRO A 28 1.19 9.21 -1.71
N PHE A 29 -0.02 8.75 -1.46
CA PHE A 29 -0.40 7.39 -1.82
C PHE A 29 -1.89 7.34 -2.12
N GLN A 30 -2.28 6.30 -2.85
CA GLN A 30 -3.68 5.95 -3.05
C GLN A 30 -3.88 4.53 -2.57
N SER A 31 -4.98 4.29 -1.89
CA SER A 31 -5.30 2.96 -1.40
C SER A 31 -6.57 2.45 -2.08
N LYS A 32 -6.63 1.14 -2.26
CA LYS A 32 -7.76 0.50 -2.89
C LYS A 32 -8.10 -0.76 -2.12
N ASN A 33 -9.38 -0.94 -1.86
CA ASN A 33 -9.86 -2.13 -1.15
C ASN A 33 -10.80 -2.88 -2.08
N THR A 34 -10.35 -4.00 -2.60
CA THR A 34 -11.15 -4.81 -3.49
C THR A 34 -11.89 -5.93 -2.77
N MET A 35 -11.76 -6.00 -1.44
CA MET A 35 -12.41 -7.03 -0.66
C MET A 35 -13.89 -6.77 -0.41
N ASP A 36 -14.36 -5.58 -0.76
CA ASP A 36 -15.76 -5.22 -0.57
C ASP A 36 -16.69 -5.84 -1.61
N SER A 37 -16.15 -6.49 -2.62
CA SER A 37 -16.97 -7.07 -3.68
C SER A 37 -17.76 -8.24 -3.13
N SER A 38 -19.08 -8.20 -3.28
CA SER A 38 -19.92 -9.29 -2.83
C SER A 38 -19.78 -10.53 -3.71
N PHE A 39 -19.14 -10.38 -4.85
CA PHE A 39 -18.98 -11.48 -5.80
C PHE A 39 -17.60 -12.10 -5.77
N ASN A 40 -16.69 -11.51 -5.04
CA ASN A 40 -15.29 -11.90 -5.14
C ASN A 40 -14.71 -12.17 -3.76
N ASN A 41 -14.39 -13.43 -3.52
CA ASN A 41 -13.76 -13.83 -2.27
C ASN A 41 -12.24 -13.68 -2.30
N PHE A 42 -11.70 -13.16 -3.40
CA PHE A 42 -10.27 -13.08 -3.61
C PHE A 42 -9.76 -11.65 -3.61
N GLY A 43 -10.51 -10.75 -3.02
CA GLY A 43 -10.10 -9.35 -2.96
C GLY A 43 -8.84 -9.16 -2.15
N SER A 44 -8.25 -8.00 -2.29
CA SER A 44 -7.05 -7.65 -1.55
C SER A 44 -7.04 -6.15 -1.28
N TYR A 45 -6.10 -5.74 -0.44
CA TYR A 45 -5.82 -4.34 -0.16
C TYR A 45 -4.61 -3.93 -0.98
N GLU A 46 -4.73 -2.82 -1.69
CA GLU A 46 -3.67 -2.34 -2.56
C GLU A 46 -3.31 -0.91 -2.22
N ILE A 47 -2.02 -0.60 -2.28
CA ILE A 47 -1.53 0.76 -2.05
C ILE A 47 -0.65 1.14 -3.23
N TYR A 48 -0.89 2.33 -3.77
CA TYR A 48 -0.16 2.85 -4.92
C TYR A 48 0.56 4.14 -4.51
N VAL A 49 1.78 4.31 -5.02
CA VAL A 49 2.54 5.53 -4.80
C VAL A 49 3.07 6.03 -6.15
N PRO A 50 3.36 7.34 -6.27
CA PRO A 50 4.00 7.84 -7.48
C PRO A 50 5.35 7.17 -7.69
N SER A 51 5.72 6.95 -8.94
CA SER A 51 6.94 6.22 -9.25
C SER A 51 8.20 6.86 -8.67
N ASN A 52 8.20 8.19 -8.55
CA ASN A 52 9.37 8.88 -8.00
C ASN A 52 9.53 8.68 -6.49
N PHE A 53 8.52 8.13 -5.81
CA PHE A 53 8.61 7.79 -4.39
C PHE A 53 8.81 6.30 -4.16
N GLU A 54 8.96 5.52 -5.23
CA GLU A 54 9.01 4.06 -5.12
C GLU A 54 10.12 3.59 -4.20
N THR A 55 11.33 4.10 -4.39
CA THR A 55 12.47 3.65 -3.60
C THR A 55 12.28 3.98 -2.12
N ALA A 56 11.85 5.21 -1.83
CA ALA A 56 11.64 5.62 -0.44
C ALA A 56 10.56 4.77 0.23
N ALA A 57 9.46 4.52 -0.50
CA ALA A 57 8.36 3.74 0.04
C ALA A 57 8.77 2.29 0.26
N GLN A 58 9.54 1.72 -0.65
CA GLN A 58 9.99 0.33 -0.50
C GLN A 58 10.89 0.15 0.72
N LYS A 59 11.71 1.14 1.02
CA LYS A 59 12.55 1.08 2.22
C LYS A 59 11.72 1.01 3.49
N LEU A 60 10.64 1.77 3.55
CA LEU A 60 9.76 1.72 4.71
C LEU A 60 9.13 0.35 4.87
N ILE A 61 8.68 -0.25 3.77
CA ILE A 61 8.06 -1.56 3.81
C ILE A 61 9.08 -2.63 4.19
N PHE A 62 10.28 -2.51 3.68
CA PHE A 62 11.34 -3.46 4.02
C PHE A 62 11.56 -3.51 5.53
N ASP A 63 11.57 -2.34 6.17
CA ASP A 63 11.75 -2.28 7.62
C ASP A 63 10.59 -2.92 8.36
N VAL A 64 9.37 -2.78 7.83
CA VAL A 64 8.19 -3.36 8.45
C VAL A 64 8.21 -4.89 8.41
N ASN A 65 8.77 -5.44 7.34
CA ASN A 65 8.76 -6.90 7.11
C ASN A 65 9.91 -7.62 7.80
N ARG A 66 10.66 -6.95 8.62
CA ARG A 66 11.81 -7.57 9.31
C ARG A 66 11.41 -8.40 10.51
#